data_be9b59d1c7e68488d62034baa6ba8cd9
#
_entry.id   be9b59d1c7e68488d62034baa6ba8cd9
#
_cell.length_a   1.000
_cell.length_b   1.000
_cell.length_c   1.000
_cell.angle_alpha   90.00
_cell.angle_beta   90.00
_cell.angle_gamma   90.00
#
_symmetry.space_group_name_H-M   'P 1'
#
loop_
_entity.id
_entity.type
_entity.pdbx_description
1 polymer ?
#
loop_
_entity_poly.entity_id
_entity_poly.type
_entity_poly.pdbx_seq_one_letter_code
_entity_poly.pdbx_strand_id
1 'polypeptide(L)'
;KGTNRMKYLVVSDNHGNREVLETLFNHYRQSVDVMIHCGDSELSAQDSLWERVEKVTGNCDYDNGYPKTLTIETPLDRIFVTHGHLYDVRFGLQTLSFKAAEEQADLVLFGHTHQIACEQVGPTLFLNPGSIEQPRGSIQEQSYCIIESTTEAFHVQYYRKDFTVISDLAFTFPKP
;
A
#
# COMPACT_ATOMS: atom_id res chain seq x y z
N LYS A 1 1.90 -24.95 -1.89
CA LYS A 1 2.94 -24.18 -2.29
C LYS A 1 2.54 -22.71 -2.35
N GLY A 2 1.64 -22.30 -3.10
CA GLY A 2 1.25 -20.93 -3.12
C GLY A 2 0.75 -20.37 -1.80
N THR A 3 0.34 -21.21 -0.84
CA THR A 3 -0.20 -20.76 0.43
C THR A 3 0.87 -20.46 1.47
N ASN A 4 2.15 -20.73 1.19
CA ASN A 4 3.22 -20.45 2.14
C ASN A 4 3.87 -19.10 1.94
N ARG A 5 3.48 -18.40 0.89
CA ARG A 5 4.15 -17.18 0.49
C ARG A 5 3.23 -16.37 -0.40
N MET A 6 3.10 -15.09 -0.08
CA MET A 6 2.32 -14.13 -0.87
C MET A 6 3.18 -12.92 -1.14
N LYS A 7 2.98 -12.30 -2.31
CA LYS A 7 3.73 -11.10 -2.68
C LYS A 7 2.75 -10.01 -3.03
N TYR A 8 2.89 -8.86 -2.39
CA TYR A 8 1.98 -7.72 -2.53
C TYR A 8 2.74 -6.51 -3.05
N LEU A 9 2.22 -5.89 -4.11
CA LEU A 9 2.70 -4.59 -4.59
C LEU A 9 1.83 -3.51 -3.96
N VAL A 10 2.46 -2.50 -3.36
CA VAL A 10 1.74 -1.39 -2.72
C VAL A 10 2.25 -0.08 -3.29
N VAL A 11 1.33 0.74 -3.78
CA VAL A 11 1.63 2.05 -4.36
C VAL A 11 0.55 3.04 -3.97
N SER A 12 0.86 4.34 -3.99
CA SER A 12 -0.11 5.36 -3.59
C SER A 12 0.26 6.73 -4.15
N ASP A 13 -0.76 7.59 -4.24
CA ASP A 13 -0.55 9.03 -4.41
C ASP A 13 0.24 9.37 -5.67
N ASN A 14 -0.25 8.88 -6.82
CA ASN A 14 0.32 9.22 -8.12
C ASN A 14 -0.24 10.54 -8.66
N HIS A 15 -1.30 11.06 -8.06
CA HIS A 15 -1.87 12.38 -8.34
C HIS A 15 -1.99 12.67 -9.84
N GLY A 16 -2.72 11.80 -10.54
CA GLY A 16 -3.04 12.00 -11.95
C GLY A 16 -2.01 11.47 -12.94
N ASN A 17 -0.85 11.04 -12.46
CA ASN A 17 0.16 10.47 -13.35
C ASN A 17 -0.20 9.02 -13.66
N ARG A 18 -0.96 8.84 -14.75
CA ARG A 18 -1.44 7.53 -15.15
C ARG A 18 -0.31 6.66 -15.67
N GLU A 19 0.63 7.27 -16.38
CA GLU A 19 1.70 6.53 -17.04
C GLU A 19 2.57 5.79 -16.04
N VAL A 20 2.87 6.40 -14.90
CA VAL A 20 3.71 5.74 -13.91
C VAL A 20 3.03 4.48 -13.35
N LEU A 21 1.70 4.54 -13.18
CA LEU A 21 0.96 3.38 -12.70
C LEU A 21 0.88 2.28 -13.78
N GLU A 22 0.63 2.68 -15.02
CA GLU A 22 0.57 1.71 -16.11
C GLU A 22 1.88 0.96 -16.24
N THR A 23 2.99 1.68 -16.20
CA THR A 23 4.32 1.08 -16.27
C THR A 23 4.55 0.14 -15.09
N LEU A 24 4.19 0.59 -13.89
CA LEU A 24 4.40 -0.19 -12.68
C LEU A 24 3.57 -1.49 -12.70
N PHE A 25 2.27 -1.37 -12.98
CA PHE A 25 1.40 -2.54 -12.95
C PHE A 25 1.77 -3.53 -14.05
N ASN A 26 2.12 -3.05 -15.23
CA ASN A 26 2.54 -3.95 -16.31
C ASN A 26 3.82 -4.70 -15.95
N HIS A 27 4.72 -4.04 -15.23
CA HIS A 27 5.97 -4.67 -14.80
C HIS A 27 5.73 -5.83 -13.83
N TYR A 28 4.77 -5.66 -12.92
CA TYR A 28 4.56 -6.62 -11.82
C TYR A 28 3.38 -7.55 -12.00
N ARG A 29 2.54 -7.33 -12.99
CA ARG A 29 1.25 -8.04 -13.11
C ARG A 29 1.38 -9.56 -13.06
N GLN A 30 2.48 -10.09 -13.59
CA GLN A 30 2.69 -11.53 -13.65
C GLN A 30 3.55 -12.06 -12.50
N SER A 31 4.08 -11.19 -11.65
CA SER A 31 5.05 -11.61 -10.64
C SER A 31 4.61 -11.36 -9.20
N VAL A 32 3.48 -10.68 -8.99
CA VAL A 32 2.95 -10.48 -7.63
C VAL A 32 1.55 -11.08 -7.55
N ASP A 33 1.11 -11.40 -6.33
CA ASP A 33 -0.19 -12.01 -6.11
C ASP A 33 -1.31 -10.98 -6.00
N VAL A 34 -1.03 -9.82 -5.42
CA VAL A 34 -2.01 -8.76 -5.26
C VAL A 34 -1.33 -7.42 -5.52
N MET A 35 -2.00 -6.56 -6.27
CA MET A 35 -1.55 -5.17 -6.49
C MET A 35 -2.55 -4.25 -5.80
N ILE A 36 -2.05 -3.31 -5.01
CA ILE A 36 -2.87 -2.46 -4.14
C ILE A 36 -2.48 -0.99 -4.31
N HIS A 37 -3.48 -0.14 -4.52
CA HIS A 37 -3.31 1.32 -4.59
C HIS A 37 -4.06 1.96 -3.43
N CYS A 38 -3.38 2.83 -2.68
CA CYS A 38 -3.91 3.39 -1.44
C CYS A 38 -4.58 4.75 -1.60
N GLY A 39 -4.96 5.14 -2.82
CA GLY A 39 -5.77 6.35 -3.01
C GLY A 39 -5.02 7.52 -3.60
N ASP A 40 -5.78 8.52 -4.01
CA ASP A 40 -5.29 9.72 -4.69
C ASP A 40 -4.63 9.39 -6.02
N SER A 41 -5.31 8.55 -6.81
CA SER A 41 -4.89 8.30 -8.17
C SER A 41 -5.32 9.44 -9.09
N GLU A 42 -6.47 10.05 -8.77
CA GLU A 42 -7.12 11.11 -9.57
C GLU A 42 -7.43 10.63 -10.98
N LEU A 43 -7.69 9.33 -11.12
CA LEU A 43 -8.07 8.71 -12.38
C LEU A 43 -9.50 8.21 -12.27
N SER A 44 -10.09 7.87 -13.41
CA SER A 44 -11.42 7.26 -13.41
C SER A 44 -11.36 5.88 -12.76
N ALA A 45 -12.38 5.57 -11.95
CA ALA A 45 -12.50 4.23 -11.36
C ALA A 45 -12.76 3.17 -12.42
N GLN A 46 -13.15 3.58 -13.64
CA GLN A 46 -13.39 2.67 -14.77
C GLN A 46 -12.18 2.51 -15.67
N ASP A 47 -11.04 3.10 -15.32
CA ASP A 47 -9.84 3.00 -16.14
C ASP A 47 -9.39 1.55 -16.24
N SER A 48 -9.05 1.12 -17.45
CA SER A 48 -8.65 -0.28 -17.69
C SER A 48 -7.38 -0.68 -16.96
N LEU A 49 -6.57 0.29 -16.52
CA LEU A 49 -5.36 -0.06 -15.78
C LEU A 49 -5.65 -0.70 -14.42
N TRP A 50 -6.88 -0.54 -13.91
CA TRP A 50 -7.25 -1.12 -12.61
C TRP A 50 -7.54 -2.61 -12.66
N GLU A 51 -7.42 -3.22 -13.81
CA GLU A 51 -7.65 -4.66 -13.91
C GLU A 51 -6.76 -5.40 -12.92
N ARG A 52 -7.38 -6.17 -12.02
CA ARG A 52 -6.69 -6.96 -11.00
C ARG A 52 -5.90 -6.10 -9.99
N VAL A 53 -6.31 -4.86 -9.84
CA VAL A 53 -5.73 -3.95 -8.84
C VAL A 53 -6.80 -3.61 -7.81
N GLU A 54 -6.48 -3.81 -6.54
CA GLU A 54 -7.33 -3.39 -5.43
C GLU A 54 -7.03 -1.93 -5.13
N LYS A 55 -8.07 -1.13 -4.92
CA LYS A 55 -7.86 0.32 -4.79
C LYS A 55 -8.93 0.96 -3.92
N VAL A 56 -8.58 2.09 -3.31
CA VAL A 56 -9.49 2.87 -2.48
C VAL A 56 -9.47 4.32 -2.93
N THR A 57 -10.45 5.09 -2.46
CA THR A 57 -10.53 6.52 -2.72
C THR A 57 -9.61 7.28 -1.75
N GLY A 58 -8.97 8.34 -2.25
CA GLY A 58 -8.28 9.31 -1.42
C GLY A 58 -9.07 10.61 -1.34
N ASN A 59 -8.53 11.58 -0.62
CA ASN A 59 -9.20 12.87 -0.45
C ASN A 59 -9.19 13.72 -1.72
N CYS A 60 -8.31 13.42 -2.67
CA CYS A 60 -8.24 14.13 -3.94
C CYS A 60 -8.99 13.43 -5.06
N ASP A 61 -9.54 12.25 -4.82
CA ASP A 61 -10.28 11.52 -5.84
C ASP A 61 -11.70 12.06 -5.93
N TYR A 62 -12.13 12.36 -7.14
CA TYR A 62 -13.47 12.90 -7.38
C TYR A 62 -14.44 11.86 -7.93
N ASP A 63 -13.96 10.68 -8.30
CA ASP A 63 -14.80 9.61 -8.84
C ASP A 63 -15.39 8.79 -7.70
N ASN A 64 -16.71 8.69 -7.65
CA ASN A 64 -17.41 7.97 -6.58
C ASN A 64 -17.32 6.45 -6.70
N GLY A 65 -16.70 5.94 -7.76
CA GLY A 65 -16.60 4.50 -7.99
C GLY A 65 -15.57 3.79 -7.12
N TYR A 66 -14.76 4.53 -6.37
CA TYR A 66 -13.75 3.93 -5.49
C TYR A 66 -14.35 3.69 -4.11
N PRO A 67 -14.10 2.51 -3.51
CA PRO A 67 -14.51 2.31 -2.11
C PRO A 67 -13.63 3.14 -1.17
N LYS A 68 -14.18 3.48 0.00
CA LYS A 68 -13.44 4.24 1.00
C LYS A 68 -12.40 3.38 1.71
N THR A 69 -12.71 2.12 1.91
CA THR A 69 -11.83 1.14 2.56
C THR A 69 -12.03 -0.21 1.91
N LEU A 70 -11.05 -1.09 2.07
CA LEU A 70 -11.13 -2.47 1.64
C LEU A 70 -10.56 -3.37 2.71
N THR A 71 -11.11 -4.56 2.85
CA THR A 71 -10.49 -5.64 3.59
C THR A 71 -10.24 -6.77 2.60
N ILE A 72 -9.00 -7.14 2.45
CA ILE A 72 -8.58 -8.16 1.49
C ILE A 72 -8.12 -9.38 2.28
N GLU A 73 -8.70 -10.54 1.93
CA GLU A 73 -8.31 -11.81 2.54
C GLU A 73 -7.41 -12.57 1.58
N THR A 74 -6.23 -12.95 2.05
CA THR A 74 -5.34 -13.85 1.31
C THR A 74 -5.16 -15.12 2.13
N PRO A 75 -4.56 -16.16 1.56
CA PRO A 75 -4.31 -17.38 2.36
C PRO A 75 -3.47 -17.14 3.62
N LEU A 76 -2.70 -16.06 3.67
CA LEU A 76 -1.81 -15.79 4.81
C LEU A 76 -2.24 -14.60 5.66
N ASP A 77 -2.94 -13.62 5.08
CA ASP A 77 -3.09 -12.33 5.75
C ASP A 77 -4.48 -11.73 5.55
N ARG A 78 -4.89 -10.96 6.55
CA ARG A 78 -6.05 -10.09 6.45
C ARG A 78 -5.53 -8.66 6.34
N ILE A 79 -5.81 -8.01 5.20
CA ILE A 79 -5.22 -6.72 4.85
C ILE A 79 -6.30 -5.65 4.84
N PHE A 80 -6.12 -4.60 5.64
CA PHE A 80 -7.01 -3.45 5.62
C PHE A 80 -6.35 -2.33 4.83
N VAL A 81 -7.08 -1.77 3.86
CA VAL A 81 -6.56 -0.72 2.99
C VAL A 81 -7.44 0.52 3.11
N THR A 82 -6.81 1.66 3.33
CA THR A 82 -7.49 2.96 3.35
C THR A 82 -6.49 4.02 2.91
N HIS A 83 -7.00 5.16 2.42
CA HIS A 83 -6.06 6.24 2.10
C HIS A 83 -5.46 6.83 3.38
N GLY A 84 -6.28 7.00 4.41
CA GLY A 84 -5.81 7.47 5.71
C GLY A 84 -6.42 8.79 6.13
N HIS A 85 -6.95 9.59 5.21
CA HIS A 85 -7.53 10.90 5.54
C HIS A 85 -8.73 10.76 6.48
N LEU A 86 -9.40 9.60 6.45
CA LEU A 86 -10.56 9.36 7.32
C LEU A 86 -10.16 8.94 8.74
N TYR A 87 -8.88 8.68 8.98
CA TYR A 87 -8.37 8.16 10.25
C TYR A 87 -7.25 9.01 10.82
N ASP A 88 -7.15 10.28 10.39
CA ASP A 88 -6.23 11.28 10.95
C ASP A 88 -4.77 10.83 10.97
N VAL A 89 -4.32 10.14 9.91
CA VAL A 89 -2.96 9.59 9.89
C VAL A 89 -1.86 10.65 9.91
N ARG A 90 -2.21 11.93 9.65
CA ARG A 90 -1.23 13.01 9.79
C ARG A 90 -0.83 13.25 11.24
N PHE A 91 -1.68 12.80 12.18
CA PHE A 91 -1.48 13.02 13.62
C PHE A 91 -1.10 11.75 14.35
N GLY A 92 -0.69 10.72 13.62
CA GLY A 92 -0.29 9.45 14.20
C GLY A 92 -1.22 8.31 13.81
N LEU A 93 -0.93 7.13 14.33
CA LEU A 93 -1.63 5.92 13.92
C LEU A 93 -2.71 5.47 14.89
N GLN A 94 -2.97 6.24 15.96
CA GLN A 94 -3.88 5.77 17.00
C GLN A 94 -5.28 5.47 16.48
N THR A 95 -5.87 6.42 15.75
CA THR A 95 -7.23 6.23 15.21
C THR A 95 -7.27 5.06 14.24
N LEU A 96 -6.27 4.97 13.38
CA LEU A 96 -6.20 3.88 12.42
C LEU A 96 -6.00 2.53 13.12
N SER A 97 -5.25 2.51 14.23
CA SER A 97 -5.01 1.27 14.97
C SER A 97 -6.29 0.72 15.59
N PHE A 98 -7.20 1.59 16.04
CA PHE A 98 -8.50 1.15 16.53
C PHE A 98 -9.29 0.46 15.42
N LYS A 99 -9.28 1.04 14.23
CA LYS A 99 -9.97 0.46 13.09
C LYS A 99 -9.32 -0.87 12.67
N ALA A 100 -8.00 -0.93 12.70
CA ALA A 100 -7.27 -2.15 12.36
C ALA A 100 -7.65 -3.30 13.32
N ALA A 101 -7.77 -3.00 14.62
CA ALA A 101 -8.17 -4.00 15.60
C ALA A 101 -9.61 -4.45 15.36
N GLU A 102 -10.49 -3.51 15.02
CA GLU A 102 -11.88 -3.80 14.73
C GLU A 102 -11.98 -4.75 13.54
N GLU A 103 -11.15 -4.53 12.52
CA GLU A 103 -11.14 -5.36 11.32
C GLU A 103 -10.30 -6.62 11.48
N GLN A 104 -9.60 -6.76 12.60
CA GLN A 104 -8.70 -7.90 12.85
C GLN A 104 -7.64 -8.01 11.76
N ALA A 105 -7.08 -6.87 11.36
CA ALA A 105 -6.11 -6.81 10.29
C ALA A 105 -4.73 -7.22 10.75
N ASP A 106 -4.03 -7.97 9.92
CA ASP A 106 -2.61 -8.32 10.13
C ASP A 106 -1.72 -7.26 9.52
N LEU A 107 -2.21 -6.64 8.45
CA LEU A 107 -1.45 -5.67 7.66
C LEU A 107 -2.40 -4.52 7.33
N VAL A 108 -1.95 -3.28 7.56
CA VAL A 108 -2.71 -2.08 7.24
C VAL A 108 -1.90 -1.22 6.28
N LEU A 109 -2.51 -0.90 5.13
CA LEU A 109 -1.84 -0.13 4.09
C LEU A 109 -2.54 1.21 3.93
N PHE A 110 -1.76 2.29 3.92
CA PHE A 110 -2.33 3.63 3.82
C PHE A 110 -1.37 4.56 3.07
N GLY A 111 -1.86 5.73 2.68
CA GLY A 111 -1.07 6.74 1.98
C GLY A 111 -1.27 8.10 2.61
N HIS A 112 -1.67 9.09 1.81
CA HIS A 112 -2.09 10.43 2.22
C HIS A 112 -0.96 11.35 2.69
N THR A 113 -0.06 10.89 3.54
CA THR A 113 1.01 11.74 4.06
C THR A 113 2.14 11.96 3.06
N HIS A 114 2.22 11.12 2.02
CA HIS A 114 3.32 11.09 1.06
C HIS A 114 4.65 10.75 1.72
N GLN A 115 4.62 10.18 2.93
CA GLN A 115 5.83 9.84 3.68
C GLN A 115 5.92 8.33 3.85
N ILE A 116 7.08 7.79 3.54
CA ILE A 116 7.36 6.38 3.77
C ILE A 116 7.26 6.09 5.26
N ALA A 117 6.50 5.05 5.61
CA ALA A 117 6.37 4.62 7.00
C ALA A 117 6.16 3.11 7.02
N CYS A 118 6.75 2.46 8.00
CA CYS A 118 6.64 1.02 8.12
C CYS A 118 6.87 0.69 9.59
N GLU A 119 5.80 0.33 10.31
CA GLU A 119 5.85 0.25 11.76
C GLU A 119 4.93 -0.85 12.25
N GLN A 120 5.44 -1.71 13.12
CA GLN A 120 4.63 -2.75 13.75
C GLN A 120 4.10 -2.23 15.07
N VAL A 121 2.77 -2.27 15.23
CA VAL A 121 2.10 -1.85 16.45
C VAL A 121 1.31 -3.06 16.95
N GLY A 122 1.74 -3.66 18.05
CA GLY A 122 1.14 -4.90 18.52
C GLY A 122 1.31 -5.99 17.46
N PRO A 123 0.23 -6.70 17.11
CA PRO A 123 0.31 -7.78 16.12
C PRO A 123 0.18 -7.30 14.67
N THR A 124 0.08 -6.00 14.44
CA THR A 124 -0.29 -5.45 13.13
C THR A 124 0.85 -4.62 12.53
N LEU A 125 1.12 -4.84 11.26
CA LEU A 125 2.10 -4.02 10.53
C LEU A 125 1.35 -2.91 9.79
N PHE A 126 1.77 -1.65 10.03
CA PHE A 126 1.23 -0.46 9.36
C PHE A 126 2.27 0.02 8.36
N LEU A 127 1.85 0.20 7.10
CA LEU A 127 2.80 0.53 6.04
C LEU A 127 2.24 1.59 5.10
N ASN A 128 3.05 2.60 4.85
CA ASN A 128 2.80 3.63 3.84
C ASN A 128 3.89 3.50 2.78
N PRO A 129 3.53 3.28 1.51
CA PRO A 129 4.54 3.11 0.46
C PRO A 129 5.21 4.44 0.04
N GLY A 130 4.78 5.56 0.63
CA GLY A 130 5.19 6.87 0.16
C GLY A 130 4.39 7.28 -1.05
N SER A 131 4.73 8.42 -1.63
CA SER A 131 4.09 8.87 -2.86
C SER A 131 5.01 8.54 -4.03
N ILE A 132 4.45 7.94 -5.07
CA ILE A 132 5.22 7.65 -6.28
C ILE A 132 5.42 8.90 -7.13
N GLU A 133 4.74 10.00 -6.77
CA GLU A 133 4.82 11.24 -7.54
C GLU A 133 5.35 12.42 -6.74
N GLN A 134 4.91 12.60 -5.49
CA GLN A 134 5.22 13.79 -4.70
C GLN A 134 5.68 13.41 -3.30
N PRO A 135 6.87 12.83 -3.17
CA PRO A 135 7.35 12.41 -1.85
C PRO A 135 7.53 13.59 -0.90
N ARG A 136 7.28 13.34 0.39
CA ARG A 136 7.44 14.31 1.48
C ARG A 136 8.21 13.66 2.61
N GLY A 137 8.61 14.50 3.57
CA GLY A 137 9.36 14.04 4.73
C GLY A 137 10.84 13.97 4.44
N SER A 138 11.56 13.22 5.26
CA SER A 138 13.01 13.14 5.16
C SER A 138 13.47 12.27 3.97
N ILE A 139 12.62 11.38 3.50
CA ILE A 139 12.97 10.50 2.38
C ILE A 139 12.26 11.01 1.13
N GLN A 140 13.04 11.57 0.20
CA GLN A 140 12.51 12.25 -0.99
C GLN A 140 12.58 11.36 -2.23
N GLU A 141 12.18 10.09 -2.08
CA GLU A 141 12.18 9.14 -3.19
C GLU A 141 10.76 8.93 -3.69
N GLN A 142 10.59 8.95 -5.00
CA GLN A 142 9.33 8.53 -5.63
C GLN A 142 9.30 7.01 -5.58
N SER A 143 8.51 6.48 -4.65
CA SER A 143 8.66 5.10 -4.21
C SER A 143 7.39 4.28 -4.30
N TYR A 144 7.58 2.98 -4.30
CA TYR A 144 6.55 1.98 -4.06
C TYR A 144 7.18 0.87 -3.23
N CYS A 145 6.41 -0.13 -2.88
CA CYS A 145 6.86 -1.16 -1.94
C CYS A 145 6.39 -2.54 -2.39
N ILE A 146 7.25 -3.54 -2.18
CA ILE A 146 6.88 -4.94 -2.33
C ILE A 146 6.95 -5.58 -0.94
N ILE A 147 5.87 -6.24 -0.55
CA ILE A 147 5.83 -7.00 0.69
C ILE A 147 5.78 -8.47 0.34
N GLU A 148 6.75 -9.23 0.83
CA GLU A 148 6.72 -10.66 0.71
C GLU A 148 6.29 -11.23 2.06
N SER A 149 5.13 -11.87 2.09
CA SER A 149 4.55 -12.40 3.31
C SER A 149 4.77 -13.91 3.37
N THR A 150 5.24 -14.38 4.51
CA THR A 150 5.36 -15.80 4.78
C THR A 150 4.53 -16.12 6.02
N THR A 151 4.48 -17.38 6.41
CA THR A 151 3.78 -17.76 7.65
C THR A 151 4.44 -17.13 8.88
N GLU A 152 5.70 -16.68 8.77
CA GLU A 152 6.49 -16.25 9.93
C GLU A 152 6.78 -14.77 9.97
N ALA A 153 6.76 -14.08 8.81
CA ALA A 153 7.18 -12.69 8.78
C ALA A 153 6.69 -11.95 7.55
N PHE A 154 6.69 -10.63 7.65
CA PHE A 154 6.57 -9.74 6.49
C PHE A 154 7.95 -9.25 6.13
N HIS A 155 8.35 -9.42 4.88
CA HIS A 155 9.61 -8.90 4.35
C HIS A 155 9.28 -7.74 3.42
N VAL A 156 9.75 -6.55 3.78
CA VAL A 156 9.37 -5.30 3.12
C VAL A 156 10.58 -4.73 2.40
N GLN A 157 10.42 -4.39 1.14
CA GLN A 157 11.47 -3.72 0.37
C GLN A 157 10.86 -2.55 -0.39
N TYR A 158 11.42 -1.36 -0.21
CA TYR A 158 11.02 -0.18 -0.97
C TYR A 158 11.87 -0.05 -2.22
N TYR A 159 11.27 0.48 -3.27
CA TYR A 159 11.88 0.63 -4.60
C TYR A 159 11.60 2.02 -5.14
N ARG A 160 12.47 2.50 -6.01
CA ARG A 160 12.21 3.71 -6.79
C ARG A 160 11.33 3.38 -7.98
N LYS A 161 10.71 4.41 -8.57
CA LYS A 161 9.82 4.18 -9.71
C LYS A 161 10.51 3.59 -10.93
N ASP A 162 11.86 3.64 -10.98
CA ASP A 162 12.61 3.01 -12.05
C ASP A 162 12.97 1.56 -11.73
N PHE A 163 12.37 0.99 -10.69
CA PHE A 163 12.51 -0.40 -10.25
C PHE A 163 13.80 -0.70 -9.52
N THR A 164 14.62 0.32 -9.22
CA THR A 164 15.84 0.09 -8.43
C THR A 164 15.51 0.06 -6.95
N VAL A 165 16.25 -0.76 -6.23
CA VAL A 165 16.08 -0.97 -4.79
C VAL A 165 16.55 0.27 -4.02
N ILE A 166 15.80 0.68 -2.99
CA ILE A 166 16.27 1.65 -2.02
C ILE A 166 16.87 0.83 -0.88
N SER A 167 18.19 0.64 -0.91
CA SER A 167 18.85 -0.39 -0.11
C SER A 167 18.67 -0.20 1.39
N ASP A 168 18.56 1.04 1.88
CA ASP A 168 18.40 1.30 3.30
C ASP A 168 16.96 1.08 3.79
N LEU A 169 16.04 0.80 2.87
CA LEU A 169 14.62 0.65 3.21
C LEU A 169 14.15 -0.77 2.96
N ALA A 170 14.79 -1.70 3.66
CA ALA A 170 14.43 -3.11 3.68
C ALA A 170 14.21 -3.51 5.13
N PHE A 171 13.07 -4.12 5.43
CA PHE A 171 12.69 -4.45 6.82
C PHE A 171 12.06 -5.83 6.90
N THR A 172 12.23 -6.47 8.04
CA THR A 172 11.57 -7.74 8.32
C THR A 172 10.83 -7.62 9.64
N PHE A 173 9.54 -7.96 9.63
CA PHE A 173 8.69 -7.89 10.81
C PHE A 173 8.15 -9.29 11.10
N PRO A 174 8.54 -9.89 12.24
CA PRO A 174 8.01 -11.21 12.57
C PRO A 174 6.53 -11.15 12.90
N LYS A 175 5.82 -12.18 12.51
CA LYS A 175 4.40 -12.33 12.85
C LYS A 175 4.27 -12.93 14.25
N PRO A 176 3.20 -12.58 14.99
CA PRO A 176 2.98 -13.13 16.32
C PRO A 176 2.68 -14.64 16.31
#